data_bed292d8a244439cb27f3042bf2f3655
#
_entry.id   bed292d8a244439cb27f3042bf2f3655
#
_cell.length_a   1.000
_cell.length_b   1.000
_cell.length_c   1.000
_cell.angle_alpha   90.00
_cell.angle_beta   90.00
_cell.angle_gamma   90.00
#
_symmetry.space_group_name_H-M   'P 1'
#
loop_
_entity.id
_entity.type
_entity.pdbx_description
1 polymer ?
#
loop_
_entity_poly.entity_id
_entity_poly.type
_entity_poly.pdbx_seq_one_letter_code
_entity_poly.pdbx_strand_id
1 'polypeptide(L)'
;MVSVSSGFKQRGSIAAVFRCIPFDIPSLDSLNVPPLLNTLILEKRGLILMVGATGTGKSTTLAAMLEQRNQQLAGHILTIEDPIEFLFSNKKSVVNQREVGRDTQSLQIGLKNALRQAPDCILIGEIRDRETMTSAISYALSGHLVLSTMHANNSYHALGRILSFYTPEARPALLADLAAGLRSIVSQRLVRATAGGRVPAVEVMLNTKLVSELIEQGDFSGVKEAMEKSMAEGSQTFEQDLARMITQNIITRDEGLAFADSPTNLMWRLQNDMNPISRVNAKKEESDDQPTFTEITLDVRPDNPSTRSASLTRY
;
A
#
# COMPACT_ATOMS: atom_id res chain seq x y z
N MET A 1 30.55 -5.54 -1.29
CA MET A 1 31.09 -6.59 -0.35
C MET A 1 30.53 -7.93 -0.78
N VAL A 2 31.35 -8.99 -0.78
CA VAL A 2 30.88 -10.35 -1.06
C VAL A 2 30.81 -11.09 0.28
N SER A 3 29.66 -11.64 0.61
CA SER A 3 29.45 -12.47 1.80
C SER A 3 29.20 -13.92 1.38
N VAL A 4 29.84 -14.89 2.06
CA VAL A 4 29.52 -16.31 1.87
C VAL A 4 28.20 -16.57 2.60
N SER A 5 27.14 -16.90 1.84
CA SER A 5 25.83 -17.17 2.40
C SER A 5 25.66 -18.61 2.90
N SER A 6 26.32 -19.56 2.23
CA SER A 6 26.25 -20.98 2.61
C SER A 6 27.41 -21.76 1.98
N GLY A 7 28.04 -22.62 2.79
CA GLY A 7 28.99 -23.61 2.33
C GLY A 7 28.49 -25.02 2.68
N PHE A 8 28.50 -25.94 1.73
CA PHE A 8 28.00 -27.30 1.93
C PHE A 8 28.80 -28.34 1.11
N LYS A 9 28.74 -29.60 1.55
CA LYS A 9 29.30 -30.72 0.79
C LYS A 9 28.26 -31.30 -0.16
N GLN A 10 28.67 -31.53 -1.43
CA GLN A 10 27.82 -32.21 -2.41
C GLN A 10 28.71 -33.18 -3.21
N ARG A 11 28.33 -34.46 -3.27
CA ARG A 11 29.03 -35.54 -4.03
C ARG A 11 30.56 -35.56 -3.80
N GLY A 12 30.97 -35.37 -2.53
CA GLY A 12 32.39 -35.37 -2.16
C GLY A 12 33.14 -34.05 -2.38
N SER A 13 32.53 -33.06 -3.05
CA SER A 13 33.08 -31.72 -3.29
C SER A 13 32.48 -30.68 -2.36
N ILE A 14 33.20 -29.59 -2.14
CA ILE A 14 32.69 -28.41 -1.41
C ILE A 14 32.03 -27.47 -2.42
N ALA A 15 30.82 -27.03 -2.12
CA ALA A 15 30.12 -25.99 -2.85
C ALA A 15 29.84 -24.80 -1.91
N ALA A 16 29.81 -23.60 -2.48
CA ALA A 16 29.48 -22.38 -1.74
C ALA A 16 28.56 -21.47 -2.56
N VAL A 17 27.64 -20.82 -1.87
CA VAL A 17 26.77 -19.77 -2.43
C VAL A 17 27.26 -18.44 -1.87
N PHE A 18 27.49 -17.49 -2.76
CA PHE A 18 27.93 -16.16 -2.42
C PHE A 18 26.80 -15.16 -2.68
N ARG A 19 26.54 -14.29 -1.70
CA ARG A 19 25.66 -13.13 -1.86
C ARG A 19 26.52 -11.89 -2.07
N CYS A 20 26.30 -11.18 -3.18
CA CYS A 20 26.89 -9.87 -3.39
C CYS A 20 25.98 -8.81 -2.77
N ILE A 21 26.53 -8.02 -1.84
CA ILE A 21 25.85 -6.87 -1.26
C ILE A 21 26.26 -5.64 -2.08
N PRO A 22 25.35 -4.97 -2.77
CA PRO A 22 25.65 -3.75 -3.53
C PRO A 22 26.11 -2.63 -2.59
N PHE A 23 27.04 -1.80 -3.06
CA PHE A 23 27.52 -0.65 -2.31
C PHE A 23 26.62 0.57 -2.51
N ASP A 24 26.02 0.69 -3.70
CA ASP A 24 25.22 1.85 -4.05
C ASP A 24 23.73 1.54 -3.84
N ILE A 25 23.05 2.40 -3.10
CA ILE A 25 21.61 2.37 -2.92
C ILE A 25 21.02 3.27 -4.02
N PRO A 26 20.14 2.72 -4.90
CA PRO A 26 19.51 3.51 -5.94
C PRO A 26 18.60 4.60 -5.33
N SER A 27 18.45 5.72 -6.02
CA SER A 27 17.43 6.72 -5.64
C SER A 27 16.02 6.22 -5.95
N LEU A 28 15.02 6.66 -5.19
CA LEU A 28 13.61 6.31 -5.47
C LEU A 28 13.19 6.68 -6.90
N ASP A 29 13.64 7.83 -7.39
CA ASP A 29 13.31 8.32 -8.74
C ASP A 29 13.85 7.41 -9.85
N SER A 30 14.97 6.68 -9.57
CA SER A 30 15.56 5.74 -10.53
C SER A 30 14.84 4.37 -10.56
N LEU A 31 13.98 4.08 -9.60
CA LEU A 31 13.34 2.77 -9.44
C LEU A 31 11.97 2.66 -10.14
N ASN A 32 11.47 3.73 -10.76
CA ASN A 32 10.13 3.76 -11.36
C ASN A 32 9.01 3.34 -10.38
N VAL A 33 9.15 3.73 -9.11
CA VAL A 33 8.12 3.55 -8.08
C VAL A 33 7.26 4.81 -7.95
N PRO A 34 6.04 4.71 -7.37
CA PRO A 34 5.18 5.88 -7.20
C PRO A 34 5.86 7.00 -6.39
N PRO A 35 5.75 8.28 -6.85
CA PRO A 35 6.34 9.43 -6.14
C PRO A 35 5.88 9.59 -4.70
N LEU A 36 4.72 9.05 -4.35
CA LEU A 36 4.18 9.05 -3.00
C LEU A 36 5.15 8.41 -1.97
N LEU A 37 6.00 7.46 -2.38
CA LEU A 37 6.96 6.84 -1.48
C LEU A 37 7.96 7.87 -0.93
N ASN A 38 8.24 8.93 -1.70
CA ASN A 38 9.09 10.05 -1.26
C ASN A 38 8.50 10.80 -0.05
N THR A 39 7.19 10.92 0.03
CA THR A 39 6.50 11.58 1.15
C THR A 39 6.22 10.63 2.30
N LEU A 40 5.85 9.38 2.01
CA LEU A 40 5.59 8.37 3.04
C LEU A 40 6.80 8.14 3.95
N ILE A 41 8.01 8.10 3.40
CA ILE A 41 9.22 7.88 4.21
C ILE A 41 9.55 9.06 5.13
N LEU A 42 9.02 10.24 4.88
CA LEU A 42 9.23 11.44 5.69
C LEU A 42 8.18 11.59 6.81
N GLU A 43 7.20 10.70 6.87
CA GLU A 43 6.23 10.65 7.96
C GLU A 43 6.92 10.56 9.33
N LYS A 44 6.27 11.14 10.35
CA LYS A 44 6.81 11.13 11.71
C LYS A 44 6.61 9.80 12.42
N ARG A 45 5.47 9.13 12.15
CA ARG A 45 5.07 7.92 12.86
C ARG A 45 4.10 7.08 12.02
N GLY A 46 3.96 5.83 12.41
CA GLY A 46 3.02 4.87 11.84
C GLY A 46 3.74 3.72 11.17
N LEU A 47 3.01 2.72 10.74
CA LEU A 47 3.51 1.50 10.13
C LEU A 47 3.37 1.57 8.61
N ILE A 48 4.47 1.37 7.90
CA ILE A 48 4.49 1.16 6.45
C ILE A 48 4.94 -0.28 6.19
N LEU A 49 4.09 -1.06 5.54
CA LEU A 49 4.39 -2.43 5.17
C LEU A 49 4.71 -2.53 3.68
N MET A 50 5.87 -3.09 3.37
CA MET A 50 6.26 -3.45 2.00
C MET A 50 5.95 -4.93 1.77
N VAL A 51 5.05 -5.27 0.85
CA VAL A 51 4.63 -6.65 0.61
C VAL A 51 4.90 -7.11 -0.82
N GLY A 52 5.04 -8.41 -1.00
CA GLY A 52 5.32 -9.05 -2.29
C GLY A 52 6.09 -10.36 -2.11
N ALA A 53 6.20 -11.14 -3.18
CA ALA A 53 6.97 -12.37 -3.21
C ALA A 53 8.48 -12.11 -3.00
N THR A 54 9.25 -13.18 -2.79
CA THR A 54 10.71 -13.07 -2.77
C THR A 54 11.23 -12.62 -4.14
N GLY A 55 12.20 -11.69 -4.14
CA GLY A 55 12.81 -11.19 -5.38
C GLY A 55 11.99 -10.14 -6.13
N THR A 56 10.95 -9.56 -5.53
CA THR A 56 10.16 -8.47 -6.13
C THR A 56 10.76 -7.07 -5.91
N GLY A 57 11.93 -6.97 -5.28
CA GLY A 57 12.64 -5.69 -5.08
C GLY A 57 12.23 -4.93 -3.83
N LYS A 58 11.50 -5.54 -2.87
CA LYS A 58 11.08 -4.90 -1.61
C LYS A 58 12.23 -4.24 -0.85
N SER A 59 13.30 -4.99 -0.61
CA SER A 59 14.47 -4.51 0.13
C SER A 59 15.17 -3.35 -0.59
N THR A 60 15.23 -3.39 -1.92
CA THR A 60 15.81 -2.31 -2.74
C THR A 60 14.98 -1.03 -2.59
N THR A 61 13.65 -1.14 -2.68
CA THR A 61 12.75 0.01 -2.52
C THR A 61 12.81 0.57 -1.10
N LEU A 62 12.80 -0.30 -0.08
CA LEU A 62 12.94 0.13 1.33
C LEU A 62 14.29 0.80 1.59
N ALA A 63 15.39 0.26 1.03
CA ALA A 63 16.70 0.88 1.16
C ALA A 63 16.72 2.28 0.51
N ALA A 64 16.13 2.44 -0.66
CA ALA A 64 16.00 3.73 -1.33
C ALA A 64 15.14 4.72 -0.51
N MET A 65 14.05 4.25 0.09
CA MET A 65 13.22 5.07 0.99
C MET A 65 14.03 5.53 2.22
N LEU A 66 14.71 4.60 2.90
CA LEU A 66 15.53 4.93 4.08
C LEU A 66 16.68 5.87 3.74
N GLU A 67 17.32 5.67 2.58
CA GLU A 67 18.39 6.53 2.12
C GLU A 67 17.91 7.96 1.87
N GLN A 68 16.71 8.12 1.30
CA GLN A 68 16.08 9.43 1.15
C GLN A 68 15.83 10.11 2.51
N ARG A 69 15.27 9.38 3.49
CA ARG A 69 15.10 9.90 4.85
C ARG A 69 16.42 10.32 5.47
N ASN A 70 17.44 9.47 5.35
CA ASN A 70 18.81 9.71 5.82
C ASN A 70 19.41 10.99 5.24
N GLN A 71 19.10 11.31 3.98
CA GLN A 71 19.56 12.52 3.30
C GLN A 71 18.77 13.77 3.70
N GLN A 72 17.49 13.65 4.02
CA GLN A 72 16.60 14.79 4.17
C GLN A 72 16.33 15.18 5.62
N LEU A 73 16.26 14.23 6.54
CA LEU A 73 15.90 14.45 7.94
C LEU A 73 17.05 14.12 8.88
N ALA A 74 17.25 15.00 9.86
CA ALA A 74 18.09 14.69 11.00
C ALA A 74 17.32 13.79 11.97
N GLY A 75 17.99 12.76 12.51
CA GLY A 75 17.38 11.81 13.44
C GLY A 75 18.16 10.52 13.54
N HIS A 76 17.54 9.52 14.13
CA HIS A 76 18.12 8.19 14.33
C HIS A 76 17.30 7.14 13.58
N ILE A 77 17.93 6.43 12.65
CA ILE A 77 17.38 5.30 11.92
C ILE A 77 18.02 4.03 12.49
N LEU A 78 17.19 3.13 12.99
CA LEU A 78 17.62 1.81 13.46
C LEU A 78 17.09 0.73 12.54
N THR A 79 17.96 -0.17 12.06
CA THR A 79 17.54 -1.35 11.30
C THR A 79 17.87 -2.61 12.07
N ILE A 80 16.99 -3.63 11.98
CA ILE A 80 17.21 -4.97 12.52
C ILE A 80 16.87 -5.94 11.40
N GLU A 81 17.88 -6.59 10.83
CA GLU A 81 17.79 -7.32 9.57
C GLU A 81 18.35 -8.75 9.69
N ASP A 82 17.89 -9.67 8.82
CA ASP A 82 18.33 -11.07 8.78
C ASP A 82 18.43 -11.58 7.33
N PRO A 83 19.57 -11.38 6.67
CA PRO A 83 20.72 -10.52 6.98
C PRO A 83 20.59 -9.09 6.45
N ILE A 84 21.58 -8.22 6.71
CA ILE A 84 21.70 -6.88 6.09
C ILE A 84 21.90 -7.03 4.58
N GLU A 85 21.04 -6.35 3.79
CA GLU A 85 21.10 -6.37 2.32
C GLU A 85 21.75 -5.13 1.70
N PHE A 86 21.70 -3.96 2.39
CA PHE A 86 22.31 -2.71 1.95
C PHE A 86 23.04 -2.04 3.11
N LEU A 87 24.16 -1.40 2.85
CA LEU A 87 24.93 -0.67 3.85
C LEU A 87 24.66 0.83 3.73
N PHE A 88 24.28 1.46 4.84
CA PHE A 88 24.05 2.89 4.90
C PHE A 88 25.26 3.62 5.51
N SER A 89 25.55 4.78 4.94
CA SER A 89 26.44 5.76 5.55
C SER A 89 25.64 6.83 6.29
N ASN A 90 26.13 7.30 7.43
CA ASN A 90 25.49 8.43 8.12
C ASN A 90 25.52 9.68 7.25
N LYS A 91 24.35 10.35 7.10
CA LYS A 91 24.20 11.62 6.41
C LYS A 91 23.59 12.65 7.35
N LYS A 92 22.35 13.10 7.15
CA LYS A 92 21.66 13.91 8.15
C LYS A 92 21.21 13.08 9.34
N SER A 93 20.82 11.83 9.11
CA SER A 93 20.51 10.88 10.18
C SER A 93 21.74 10.07 10.59
N VAL A 94 21.72 9.59 11.84
CA VAL A 94 22.58 8.50 12.28
C VAL A 94 21.88 7.19 11.96
N VAL A 95 22.54 6.27 11.27
CA VAL A 95 22.00 4.96 10.90
C VAL A 95 22.74 3.87 11.63
N ASN A 96 22.02 3.12 12.46
CA ASN A 96 22.54 1.94 13.15
C ASN A 96 21.86 0.70 12.57
N GLN A 97 22.66 -0.19 11.98
CA GLN A 97 22.20 -1.45 11.40
C GLN A 97 22.64 -2.59 12.31
N ARG A 98 21.70 -3.52 12.60
CA ARG A 98 21.95 -4.70 13.43
C ARG A 98 21.52 -5.95 12.69
N GLU A 99 22.47 -6.86 12.48
CA GLU A 99 22.23 -8.15 11.86
C GLU A 99 21.91 -9.20 12.93
N VAL A 100 20.84 -9.95 12.72
CA VAL A 100 20.49 -11.08 13.60
C VAL A 100 21.54 -12.17 13.49
N GLY A 101 21.94 -12.72 14.62
CA GLY A 101 23.00 -13.73 14.71
C GLY A 101 24.43 -13.17 14.79
N ARG A 102 24.62 -11.87 14.48
CA ARG A 102 25.93 -11.20 14.60
C ARG A 102 25.91 -10.10 15.66
N ASP A 103 25.00 -9.13 15.51
CA ASP A 103 24.91 -7.92 16.36
C ASP A 103 23.80 -8.02 17.40
N THR A 104 22.85 -8.93 17.20
CA THR A 104 21.79 -9.28 18.13
C THR A 104 21.48 -10.77 18.05
N GLN A 105 21.17 -11.39 19.19
CA GLN A 105 20.90 -12.84 19.24
C GLN A 105 19.61 -13.23 18.50
N SER A 106 18.61 -12.36 18.52
CA SER A 106 17.35 -12.56 17.81
C SER A 106 16.71 -11.22 17.44
N LEU A 107 15.74 -11.26 16.55
CA LEU A 107 14.94 -10.12 16.17
C LEU A 107 14.21 -9.53 17.39
N GLN A 108 13.61 -10.39 18.22
CA GLN A 108 12.86 -9.99 19.43
C GLN A 108 13.74 -9.26 20.44
N ILE A 109 14.98 -9.76 20.68
CA ILE A 109 15.94 -9.09 21.57
C ILE A 109 16.35 -7.74 20.98
N GLY A 110 16.60 -7.70 19.68
CA GLY A 110 16.91 -6.46 18.96
C GLY A 110 15.79 -5.42 19.12
N LEU A 111 14.55 -5.80 18.89
CA LEU A 111 13.36 -4.96 19.04
C LEU A 111 13.18 -4.48 20.49
N LYS A 112 13.23 -5.39 21.46
CA LYS A 112 13.08 -5.03 22.88
C LYS A 112 14.06 -3.92 23.32
N ASN A 113 15.24 -3.90 22.75
CA ASN A 113 16.26 -2.90 23.06
C ASN A 113 16.14 -1.63 22.18
N ALA A 114 15.40 -1.68 21.07
CA ALA A 114 15.27 -0.58 20.12
C ALA A 114 14.75 0.71 20.78
N LEU A 115 13.69 0.63 21.57
CA LEU A 115 13.09 1.80 22.24
C LEU A 115 14.05 2.54 23.19
N ARG A 116 15.03 1.83 23.77
CA ARG A 116 16.04 2.43 24.64
C ARG A 116 17.07 3.28 23.88
N GLN A 117 17.07 3.16 22.55
CA GLN A 117 17.98 3.89 21.66
C GLN A 117 17.33 5.14 21.06
N ALA A 118 16.07 5.42 21.42
CA ALA A 118 15.27 6.55 20.95
C ALA A 118 15.32 6.75 19.41
N PRO A 119 15.01 5.73 18.58
CA PRO A 119 15.02 5.88 17.14
C PRO A 119 13.80 6.67 16.66
N ASP A 120 13.97 7.50 15.64
CA ASP A 120 12.86 8.15 14.96
C ASP A 120 12.22 7.23 13.92
N CYS A 121 13.03 6.33 13.34
CA CYS A 121 12.61 5.38 12.31
C CYS A 121 13.22 4.00 12.59
N ILE A 122 12.39 2.96 12.49
CA ILE A 122 12.79 1.57 12.74
C ILE A 122 12.48 0.74 11.48
N LEU A 123 13.50 0.09 10.91
CA LEU A 123 13.28 -0.97 9.92
C LEU A 123 13.33 -2.33 10.62
N ILE A 124 12.24 -3.07 10.52
CA ILE A 124 12.15 -4.48 10.92
C ILE A 124 12.24 -5.31 9.64
N GLY A 125 13.26 -6.13 9.49
CA GLY A 125 13.55 -6.83 8.23
C GLY A 125 12.36 -7.56 7.65
N GLU A 126 11.69 -8.44 8.43
CA GLU A 126 10.49 -9.15 8.00
C GLU A 126 9.59 -9.52 9.18
N ILE A 127 8.27 -9.36 8.99
CA ILE A 127 7.24 -9.83 9.93
C ILE A 127 6.79 -11.23 9.49
N ARG A 128 7.09 -12.23 10.34
CA ARG A 128 6.72 -13.64 10.11
C ARG A 128 5.77 -14.20 11.15
N ASP A 129 5.62 -13.52 12.28
CA ASP A 129 4.91 -14.01 13.46
C ASP A 129 4.17 -12.88 14.21
N ARG A 130 3.36 -13.32 15.18
CA ARG A 130 2.56 -12.46 16.05
C ARG A 130 3.41 -11.50 16.87
N GLU A 131 4.52 -11.98 17.44
CA GLU A 131 5.33 -11.19 18.37
C GLU A 131 5.97 -9.99 17.64
N THR A 132 6.54 -10.25 16.45
CA THR A 132 7.11 -9.20 15.60
C THR A 132 6.03 -8.21 15.13
N MET A 133 4.84 -8.70 14.74
CA MET A 133 3.74 -7.83 14.32
C MET A 133 3.24 -6.94 15.46
N THR A 134 3.07 -7.52 16.66
CA THR A 134 2.65 -6.77 17.86
C THR A 134 3.67 -5.67 18.19
N SER A 135 4.97 -5.98 18.12
CA SER A 135 6.03 -5.00 18.34
C SER A 135 6.00 -3.87 17.31
N ALA A 136 5.82 -4.20 16.02
CA ALA A 136 5.74 -3.21 14.94
C ALA A 136 4.57 -2.23 15.13
N ILE A 137 3.39 -2.75 15.46
CA ILE A 137 2.21 -1.92 15.74
C ILE A 137 2.44 -1.05 16.99
N SER A 138 2.95 -1.64 18.07
CA SER A 138 3.20 -0.92 19.32
C SER A 138 4.17 0.25 19.12
N TYR A 139 5.23 0.08 18.33
CA TYR A 139 6.16 1.16 18.02
C TYR A 139 5.53 2.24 17.15
N ALA A 140 4.74 1.85 16.15
CA ALA A 140 4.01 2.80 15.31
C ALA A 140 3.03 3.66 16.11
N LEU A 141 2.32 3.06 17.08
CA LEU A 141 1.40 3.76 17.98
C LEU A 141 2.13 4.63 19.01
N SER A 142 3.34 4.24 19.45
CA SER A 142 4.15 5.04 20.40
C SER A 142 4.95 6.17 19.76
N GLY A 143 4.74 6.45 18.48
CA GLY A 143 5.26 7.66 17.86
C GLY A 143 6.43 7.48 16.91
N HIS A 144 6.84 6.22 16.61
CA HIS A 144 7.93 5.91 15.69
C HIS A 144 7.42 5.65 14.28
N LEU A 145 8.21 5.98 13.27
CA LEU A 145 7.98 5.45 11.92
C LEU A 145 8.56 4.03 11.85
N VAL A 146 7.70 3.07 11.54
CA VAL A 146 8.10 1.66 11.41
C VAL A 146 7.94 1.21 9.98
N LEU A 147 8.99 0.65 9.42
CA LEU A 147 8.97 -0.02 8.12
C LEU A 147 9.22 -1.51 8.32
N SER A 148 8.54 -2.33 7.56
CA SER A 148 8.81 -3.76 7.54
C SER A 148 8.41 -4.40 6.24
N THR A 149 8.92 -5.62 6.00
CA THR A 149 8.47 -6.44 4.88
C THR A 149 7.56 -7.56 5.35
N MET A 150 6.71 -8.02 4.44
CA MET A 150 5.91 -9.23 4.61
C MET A 150 5.69 -9.92 3.27
N HIS A 151 5.55 -11.24 3.30
CA HIS A 151 5.16 -12.00 2.11
C HIS A 151 3.63 -12.05 1.99
N ALA A 152 3.10 -11.28 1.03
CA ALA A 152 1.71 -11.32 0.59
C ALA A 152 1.64 -10.87 -0.88
N ASN A 153 0.57 -11.20 -1.58
CA ASN A 153 0.43 -10.88 -3.01
C ASN A 153 -0.03 -9.44 -3.25
N ASN A 154 -0.79 -8.86 -2.31
CA ASN A 154 -1.35 -7.51 -2.35
C ASN A 154 -1.75 -7.06 -0.93
N SER A 155 -2.27 -5.85 -0.80
CA SER A 155 -2.58 -5.23 0.49
C SER A 155 -3.67 -5.95 1.27
N TYR A 156 -4.79 -6.32 0.64
CA TYR A 156 -5.88 -7.01 1.36
C TYR A 156 -5.50 -8.45 1.77
N HIS A 157 -4.67 -9.15 0.99
CA HIS A 157 -4.09 -10.43 1.43
C HIS A 157 -3.10 -10.25 2.59
N ALA A 158 -2.35 -9.13 2.61
CA ALA A 158 -1.48 -8.80 3.74
C ALA A 158 -2.28 -8.62 5.03
N LEU A 159 -3.39 -7.89 4.98
CA LEU A 159 -4.31 -7.73 6.12
C LEU A 159 -4.85 -9.08 6.61
N GLY A 160 -5.30 -9.94 5.69
CA GLY A 160 -5.74 -11.30 6.02
C GLY A 160 -4.64 -12.15 6.65
N ARG A 161 -3.39 -12.03 6.15
CA ARG A 161 -2.23 -12.72 6.72
C ARG A 161 -1.89 -12.22 8.13
N ILE A 162 -1.93 -10.91 8.36
CA ILE A 162 -1.75 -10.34 9.70
C ILE A 162 -2.77 -10.95 10.67
N LEU A 163 -4.04 -10.99 10.25
CA LEU A 163 -5.12 -11.56 11.07
C LEU A 163 -4.88 -13.04 11.42
N SER A 164 -4.23 -13.80 10.53
CA SER A 164 -3.93 -15.21 10.74
C SER A 164 -2.90 -15.47 11.84
N PHE A 165 -2.09 -14.48 12.23
CA PHE A 165 -1.15 -14.61 13.35
C PHE A 165 -1.84 -14.58 14.72
N TYR A 166 -3.12 -14.18 14.79
CA TYR A 166 -3.83 -13.93 16.03
C TYR A 166 -5.03 -14.86 16.18
N THR A 167 -5.27 -15.28 17.44
CA THR A 167 -6.48 -16.05 17.78
C THR A 167 -7.74 -15.19 17.60
N PRO A 168 -8.91 -15.78 17.36
CA PRO A 168 -10.15 -15.03 17.14
C PRO A 168 -10.44 -13.99 18.24
N GLU A 169 -10.15 -14.32 19.50
CA GLU A 169 -10.40 -13.47 20.65
C GLU A 169 -9.50 -12.21 20.67
N ALA A 170 -8.30 -12.30 20.07
CA ALA A 170 -7.34 -11.19 20.04
C ALA A 170 -7.55 -10.27 18.81
N ARG A 171 -8.33 -10.71 17.82
CA ARG A 171 -8.51 -9.98 16.54
C ARG A 171 -9.17 -8.59 16.69
N PRO A 172 -10.20 -8.40 17.53
CA PRO A 172 -10.81 -7.06 17.65
C PRO A 172 -9.81 -5.99 18.12
N ALA A 173 -9.01 -6.30 19.13
CA ALA A 173 -7.97 -5.38 19.62
C ALA A 173 -6.89 -5.14 18.55
N LEU A 174 -6.44 -6.21 17.87
CA LEU A 174 -5.50 -6.08 16.76
C LEU A 174 -6.02 -5.16 15.66
N LEU A 175 -7.26 -5.32 15.22
CA LEU A 175 -7.85 -4.55 14.13
C LEU A 175 -7.94 -3.07 14.48
N ALA A 176 -8.34 -2.73 15.72
CA ALA A 176 -8.35 -1.36 16.21
C ALA A 176 -6.94 -0.74 16.24
N ASP A 177 -5.95 -1.47 16.76
CA ASP A 177 -4.56 -1.02 16.82
C ASP A 177 -3.95 -0.87 15.43
N LEU A 178 -4.26 -1.80 14.51
CA LEU A 178 -3.80 -1.75 13.13
C LEU A 178 -4.44 -0.57 12.37
N ALA A 179 -5.74 -0.37 12.51
CA ALA A 179 -6.46 0.77 11.92
C ALA A 179 -5.87 2.11 12.37
N ALA A 180 -5.47 2.23 13.64
CA ALA A 180 -4.87 3.44 14.18
C ALA A 180 -3.39 3.63 13.79
N GLY A 181 -2.61 2.53 13.74
CA GLY A 181 -1.16 2.58 13.57
C GLY A 181 -0.68 2.49 12.13
N LEU A 182 -1.43 1.85 11.23
CA LEU A 182 -1.06 1.67 9.83
C LEU A 182 -1.06 3.01 9.08
N ARG A 183 -0.10 3.22 8.20
CA ARG A 183 -0.06 4.35 7.25
C ARG A 183 -0.30 3.89 5.84
N SER A 184 0.41 2.84 5.43
CA SER A 184 0.32 2.33 4.06
C SER A 184 0.74 0.87 4.00
N ILE A 185 0.16 0.15 3.04
CA ILE A 185 0.71 -1.10 2.54
C ILE A 185 1.11 -0.88 1.09
N VAL A 186 2.38 -1.11 0.79
CA VAL A 186 2.96 -0.99 -0.56
C VAL A 186 3.25 -2.39 -1.07
N SER A 187 2.52 -2.82 -2.08
CA SER A 187 2.66 -4.13 -2.70
C SER A 187 3.47 -4.02 -3.99
N GLN A 188 4.45 -4.90 -4.20
CA GLN A 188 5.37 -4.79 -5.32
C GLN A 188 5.54 -6.11 -6.07
N ARG A 189 5.52 -6.02 -7.40
CA ARG A 189 5.86 -7.09 -8.36
C ARG A 189 6.93 -6.58 -9.31
N LEU A 190 7.80 -7.47 -9.81
CA LEU A 190 8.73 -7.13 -10.88
C LEU A 190 8.24 -7.73 -12.18
N VAL A 191 7.99 -6.87 -13.15
CA VAL A 191 7.51 -7.21 -14.50
C VAL A 191 8.60 -6.92 -15.55
N ARG A 192 8.54 -7.59 -16.69
CA ARG A 192 9.53 -7.42 -17.76
C ARG A 192 9.28 -6.13 -18.52
N ALA A 193 10.30 -5.30 -18.61
CA ALA A 193 10.24 -4.07 -19.39
C ALA A 193 10.47 -4.34 -20.89
N THR A 194 9.81 -3.58 -21.75
CA THR A 194 9.99 -3.62 -23.21
C THR A 194 11.42 -3.27 -23.62
N ALA A 195 12.07 -2.35 -22.89
CA ALA A 195 13.45 -1.96 -23.08
C ALA A 195 14.47 -2.98 -22.53
N GLY A 196 14.00 -4.12 -21.99
CA GLY A 196 14.81 -5.12 -21.30
C GLY A 196 14.93 -4.87 -19.81
N GLY A 197 15.32 -5.93 -19.07
CA GLY A 197 15.37 -5.90 -17.62
C GLY A 197 13.99 -6.04 -16.98
N ARG A 198 13.86 -5.57 -15.71
CA ARG A 198 12.61 -5.63 -14.92
C ARG A 198 12.34 -4.29 -14.27
N VAL A 199 11.08 -3.94 -14.20
CA VAL A 199 10.58 -2.72 -13.54
C VAL A 199 9.52 -3.09 -12.50
N PRO A 200 9.39 -2.35 -11.39
CA PRO A 200 8.36 -2.60 -10.40
C PRO A 200 6.99 -2.15 -10.91
N ALA A 201 6.00 -3.02 -10.77
CA ALA A 201 4.60 -2.65 -10.71
C ALA A 201 4.21 -2.55 -9.25
N VAL A 202 3.54 -1.47 -8.86
CA VAL A 202 3.33 -1.12 -7.46
C VAL A 202 1.86 -0.81 -7.19
N GLU A 203 1.31 -1.49 -6.18
CA GLU A 203 0.05 -1.14 -5.55
C GLU A 203 0.34 -0.35 -4.28
N VAL A 204 -0.41 0.72 -4.02
CA VAL A 204 -0.29 1.51 -2.80
C VAL A 204 -1.66 1.66 -2.15
N MET A 205 -1.84 1.04 -1.01
CA MET A 205 -2.97 1.23 -0.13
C MET A 205 -2.62 2.30 0.91
N LEU A 206 -3.29 3.43 0.89
CA LEU A 206 -3.23 4.42 1.95
C LEU A 206 -4.30 4.14 3.00
N ASN A 207 -3.95 4.27 4.27
CA ASN A 207 -4.90 4.15 5.37
C ASN A 207 -5.74 5.44 5.50
N THR A 208 -6.62 5.67 4.53
CA THR A 208 -7.62 6.73 4.59
C THR A 208 -8.65 6.45 5.69
N LYS A 209 -9.49 7.43 6.05
CA LYS A 209 -10.53 7.24 7.05
C LYS A 209 -11.44 6.05 6.71
N LEU A 210 -11.88 5.94 5.44
CA LEU A 210 -12.70 4.81 5.00
C LEU A 210 -11.96 3.47 5.12
N VAL A 211 -10.70 3.41 4.68
CA VAL A 211 -9.89 2.18 4.79
C VAL A 211 -9.67 1.81 6.25
N SER A 212 -9.43 2.78 7.14
CA SER A 212 -9.28 2.56 8.58
C SER A 212 -10.55 1.95 9.20
N GLU A 213 -11.72 2.48 8.87
CA GLU A 213 -13.02 1.96 9.33
C GLU A 213 -13.25 0.52 8.83
N LEU A 214 -12.92 0.22 7.57
CA LEU A 214 -13.03 -1.13 7.01
C LEU A 214 -12.05 -2.11 7.64
N ILE A 215 -10.82 -1.67 7.95
CA ILE A 215 -9.84 -2.49 8.67
C ILE A 215 -10.37 -2.82 10.07
N GLU A 216 -10.90 -1.84 10.79
CA GLU A 216 -11.45 -2.03 12.15
C GLU A 216 -12.63 -3.02 12.14
N GLN A 217 -13.46 -3.01 11.10
CA GLN A 217 -14.55 -3.96 10.90
C GLN A 217 -14.09 -5.34 10.42
N GLY A 218 -12.83 -5.48 9.96
CA GLY A 218 -12.31 -6.71 9.35
C GLY A 218 -12.84 -6.96 7.93
N ASP A 219 -13.43 -5.95 7.28
CA ASP A 219 -13.92 -6.04 5.90
C ASP A 219 -12.80 -5.72 4.90
N PHE A 220 -11.99 -6.70 4.60
CA PHE A 220 -10.89 -6.55 3.65
C PHE A 220 -11.34 -6.58 2.17
N SER A 221 -12.54 -7.08 1.90
CA SER A 221 -13.15 -6.99 0.57
C SER A 221 -13.55 -5.54 0.27
N GLY A 222 -14.13 -4.87 1.25
CA GLY A 222 -14.44 -3.44 1.18
C GLY A 222 -13.19 -2.57 1.02
N VAL A 223 -12.04 -2.95 1.62
CA VAL A 223 -10.77 -2.24 1.41
C VAL A 223 -10.36 -2.23 -0.06
N LYS A 224 -10.48 -3.37 -0.77
CA LYS A 224 -10.18 -3.44 -2.20
C LYS A 224 -11.07 -2.49 -3.01
N GLU A 225 -12.37 -2.49 -2.74
CA GLU A 225 -13.31 -1.58 -3.42
C GLU A 225 -13.03 -0.11 -3.10
N ALA A 226 -12.70 0.18 -1.83
CA ALA A 226 -12.32 1.52 -1.41
C ALA A 226 -11.05 2.02 -2.14
N MET A 227 -10.06 1.15 -2.37
CA MET A 227 -8.87 1.49 -3.15
C MET A 227 -9.21 1.78 -4.62
N GLU A 228 -10.05 0.95 -5.25
CA GLU A 228 -10.47 1.12 -6.65
C GLU A 228 -11.21 2.44 -6.88
N LYS A 229 -12.00 2.86 -5.90
CA LYS A 229 -12.82 4.09 -5.92
C LYS A 229 -12.11 5.28 -5.25
N SER A 230 -10.89 5.07 -4.71
CA SER A 230 -10.19 6.08 -3.92
C SER A 230 -9.83 7.30 -4.77
N MET A 231 -10.16 8.48 -4.24
CA MET A 231 -9.69 9.78 -4.74
C MET A 231 -8.45 10.27 -3.96
N ALA A 232 -7.91 9.44 -3.05
CA ALA A 232 -6.71 9.79 -2.30
C ALA A 232 -5.50 9.81 -3.23
N GLU A 233 -4.83 10.95 -3.32
CA GLU A 233 -3.68 11.15 -4.18
C GLU A 233 -2.58 10.12 -3.86
N GLY A 234 -2.15 9.39 -4.88
CA GLY A 234 -1.12 8.36 -4.79
C GLY A 234 -1.60 6.97 -4.32
N SER A 235 -2.86 6.80 -3.90
CA SER A 235 -3.45 5.47 -3.74
C SER A 235 -3.71 4.85 -5.11
N GLN A 236 -3.23 3.62 -5.32
CA GLN A 236 -3.39 2.95 -6.61
C GLN A 236 -3.42 1.43 -6.47
N THR A 237 -4.19 0.77 -7.32
CA THR A 237 -4.20 -0.70 -7.46
C THR A 237 -3.15 -1.17 -8.47
N PHE A 238 -2.87 -2.48 -8.49
CA PHE A 238 -2.00 -3.05 -9.52
C PHE A 238 -2.54 -2.82 -10.93
N GLU A 239 -3.85 -2.92 -11.14
CA GLU A 239 -4.48 -2.70 -12.44
C GLU A 239 -4.30 -1.27 -12.93
N GLN A 240 -4.33 -0.28 -12.03
CA GLN A 240 -4.07 1.12 -12.37
C GLN A 240 -2.62 1.34 -12.80
N ASP A 241 -1.68 0.79 -12.05
CA ASP A 241 -0.25 0.95 -12.38
C ASP A 241 0.12 0.17 -13.64
N LEU A 242 -0.35 -1.07 -13.79
CA LEU A 242 -0.13 -1.86 -15.00
C LEU A 242 -0.75 -1.21 -16.25
N ALA A 243 -1.95 -0.63 -16.15
CA ALA A 243 -2.56 0.11 -17.25
C ALA A 243 -1.70 1.32 -17.66
N ARG A 244 -1.21 2.10 -16.68
CA ARG A 244 -0.27 3.20 -16.91
C ARG A 244 1.00 2.71 -17.63
N MET A 245 1.60 1.63 -17.14
CA MET A 245 2.84 1.08 -17.72
C MET A 245 2.64 0.57 -19.15
N ILE A 246 1.50 -0.04 -19.45
CA ILE A 246 1.14 -0.48 -20.82
C ILE A 246 0.95 0.75 -21.73
N THR A 247 0.19 1.74 -21.30
CA THR A 247 -0.09 2.96 -22.07
C THR A 247 1.19 3.75 -22.35
N GLN A 248 2.15 3.74 -21.44
CA GLN A 248 3.47 4.37 -21.60
C GLN A 248 4.49 3.48 -22.35
N ASN A 249 4.09 2.29 -22.84
CA ASN A 249 4.96 1.31 -23.49
C ASN A 249 6.16 0.84 -22.64
N ILE A 250 6.05 0.94 -21.31
CA ILE A 250 7.07 0.43 -20.38
C ILE A 250 7.05 -1.10 -20.37
N ILE A 251 5.85 -1.71 -20.43
CA ILE A 251 5.65 -3.16 -20.50
C ILE A 251 4.71 -3.51 -21.65
N THR A 252 4.74 -4.76 -22.08
CA THR A 252 3.77 -5.27 -23.06
C THR A 252 2.41 -5.51 -22.41
N ARG A 253 1.35 -5.55 -23.22
CA ARG A 253 0.00 -5.87 -22.75
C ARG A 253 -0.07 -7.28 -22.14
N ASP A 254 0.58 -8.25 -22.78
CA ASP A 254 0.58 -9.64 -22.30
C ASP A 254 1.27 -9.77 -20.96
N GLU A 255 2.39 -9.08 -20.75
CA GLU A 255 3.07 -9.02 -19.45
C GLU A 255 2.18 -8.39 -18.39
N GLY A 256 1.51 -7.27 -18.70
CA GLY A 256 0.58 -6.63 -17.77
C GLY A 256 -0.58 -7.56 -17.37
N LEU A 257 -1.19 -8.25 -18.33
CA LEU A 257 -2.29 -9.20 -18.07
C LEU A 257 -1.84 -10.40 -17.23
N ALA A 258 -0.61 -10.89 -17.43
CA ALA A 258 -0.05 -12.00 -16.66
C ALA A 258 0.20 -11.64 -15.17
N PHE A 259 0.41 -10.37 -14.87
CA PHE A 259 0.70 -9.89 -13.52
C PHE A 259 -0.47 -9.15 -12.85
N ALA A 260 -1.61 -8.98 -13.52
CA ALA A 260 -2.80 -8.37 -12.93
C ALA A 260 -3.50 -9.32 -11.94
N ASP A 261 -4.08 -8.78 -10.87
CA ASP A 261 -4.96 -9.53 -9.96
C ASP A 261 -6.29 -9.86 -10.67
N SER A 262 -6.78 -8.93 -11.50
CA SER A 262 -7.95 -9.11 -12.34
C SER A 262 -7.66 -8.71 -13.80
N PRO A 263 -7.26 -9.66 -14.67
CA PRO A 263 -7.01 -9.39 -16.08
C PRO A 263 -8.21 -8.74 -16.79
N THR A 264 -9.44 -9.11 -16.40
CA THR A 264 -10.67 -8.54 -16.96
C THR A 264 -10.81 -7.06 -16.60
N ASN A 265 -10.53 -6.69 -15.34
CA ASN A 265 -10.56 -5.29 -14.92
C ASN A 265 -9.47 -4.47 -15.63
N LEU A 266 -8.27 -5.03 -15.77
CA LEU A 266 -7.19 -4.38 -16.53
C LEU A 266 -7.58 -4.16 -18.00
N MET A 267 -8.17 -5.16 -18.66
CA MET A 267 -8.66 -5.01 -20.05
C MET A 267 -9.73 -3.93 -20.18
N TRP A 268 -10.67 -3.91 -19.24
CA TRP A 268 -11.73 -2.88 -19.22
C TRP A 268 -11.14 -1.47 -19.06
N ARG A 269 -10.16 -1.29 -18.17
CA ARG A 269 -9.46 -0.01 -17.99
C ARG A 269 -8.75 0.43 -19.27
N LEU A 270 -7.97 -0.45 -19.89
CA LEU A 270 -7.27 -0.15 -21.13
C LEU A 270 -8.20 0.28 -22.26
N GLN A 271 -9.40 -0.33 -22.36
CA GLN A 271 -10.39 0.04 -23.37
C GLN A 271 -11.01 1.40 -23.10
N ASN A 272 -11.29 1.74 -21.85
CA ASN A 272 -11.93 2.99 -21.47
C ASN A 272 -10.95 4.18 -21.41
N ASP A 273 -9.70 3.93 -21.02
CA ASP A 273 -8.66 5.00 -21.02
C ASP A 273 -8.17 5.34 -22.43
N MET A 274 -8.26 4.41 -23.39
CA MET A 274 -7.91 4.64 -24.79
C MET A 274 -9.05 5.31 -25.61
N ASN A 275 -10.26 5.43 -25.07
CA ASN A 275 -11.41 6.03 -25.74
C ASN A 275 -11.82 7.36 -25.06
N PRO A 276 -11.19 8.50 -25.41
CA PRO A 276 -11.56 9.81 -24.85
C PRO A 276 -13.01 10.23 -25.19
N ILE A 277 -13.64 9.59 -26.18
CA ILE A 277 -15.02 9.87 -26.61
C ILE A 277 -16.05 9.39 -25.57
N SER A 278 -15.77 8.33 -24.81
CA SER A 278 -16.70 7.84 -23.77
C SER A 278 -16.76 8.76 -22.53
N ARG A 279 -15.71 9.53 -22.25
CA ARG A 279 -15.73 10.52 -21.14
C ARG A 279 -16.61 11.75 -21.46
N VAL A 280 -16.77 12.09 -22.74
CA VAL A 280 -17.63 13.19 -23.17
C VAL A 280 -19.11 12.78 -23.13
N ASN A 281 -19.41 11.51 -23.45
CA ASN A 281 -20.78 11.00 -23.44
C ASN A 281 -21.27 10.68 -22.01
N ALA A 282 -20.42 10.13 -21.12
CA ALA A 282 -20.79 9.92 -19.72
C ALA A 282 -21.08 11.24 -18.99
N LYS A 283 -20.32 12.31 -19.26
CA LYS A 283 -20.62 13.66 -18.75
C LYS A 283 -21.86 14.31 -19.37
N LYS A 284 -22.26 13.89 -20.56
CA LYS A 284 -23.48 14.37 -21.21
C LYS A 284 -24.72 13.62 -20.74
N GLU A 285 -24.60 12.34 -20.42
CA GLU A 285 -25.74 11.56 -19.87
C GLU A 285 -26.03 11.92 -18.42
N GLU A 286 -25.03 12.30 -17.60
CA GLU A 286 -25.25 12.84 -16.23
C GLU A 286 -25.80 14.28 -16.24
N SER A 287 -25.72 15.03 -17.34
CA SER A 287 -26.24 16.40 -17.42
C SER A 287 -27.67 16.51 -17.99
N ASP A 288 -28.20 15.43 -18.59
CA ASP A 288 -29.54 15.46 -19.22
C ASP A 288 -30.65 14.81 -18.36
N ASP A 289 -30.32 14.23 -17.20
CA ASP A 289 -31.30 13.58 -16.32
C ASP A 289 -31.52 14.33 -14.98
N GLN A 290 -31.40 15.66 -15.00
CA GLN A 290 -32.01 16.48 -13.98
C GLN A 290 -33.43 16.85 -14.44
N PRO A 291 -34.48 16.47 -13.70
CA PRO A 291 -35.82 16.97 -13.96
C PRO A 291 -35.78 18.51 -13.79
N THR A 292 -35.91 19.22 -14.88
CA THR A 292 -36.14 20.66 -14.86
C THR A 292 -37.48 20.91 -14.27
N PHE A 293 -37.53 21.22 -12.95
CA PHE A 293 -38.66 21.83 -12.30
C PHE A 293 -38.73 23.29 -12.75
N THR A 294 -39.23 23.55 -13.92
CA THR A 294 -39.67 24.86 -14.35
C THR A 294 -41.14 24.75 -14.69
N GLU A 295 -41.94 25.52 -13.93
CA GLU A 295 -43.36 25.80 -14.11
C GLU A 295 -44.39 24.76 -13.58
N ILE A 296 -44.69 24.85 -12.28
CA ILE A 296 -46.02 24.49 -11.78
C ILE A 296 -46.92 25.67 -12.10
N THR A 297 -47.62 25.63 -13.24
CA THR A 297 -48.73 26.55 -13.54
C THR A 297 -49.93 26.05 -12.76
N LEU A 298 -50.28 26.74 -11.67
CA LEU A 298 -51.54 26.57 -10.99
C LEU A 298 -52.65 27.12 -11.91
N ASP A 299 -53.40 26.24 -12.54
CA ASP A 299 -54.60 26.57 -13.30
C ASP A 299 -55.75 26.86 -12.31
N VAL A 300 -55.83 28.10 -11.84
CA VAL A 300 -56.93 28.60 -11.04
C VAL A 300 -58.09 28.88 -11.97
N ARG A 301 -59.03 27.95 -12.10
CA ARG A 301 -60.30 28.20 -12.77
C ARG A 301 -61.12 29.13 -11.90
N PRO A 302 -61.67 30.26 -12.41
CA PRO A 302 -62.56 31.12 -11.69
C PRO A 302 -63.90 30.42 -11.48
N ASP A 303 -64.36 30.38 -10.23
CA ASP A 303 -65.68 29.92 -9.85
C ASP A 303 -66.76 30.72 -10.57
N ASN A 304 -67.62 30.01 -11.28
CA ASN A 304 -68.82 30.54 -11.92
C ASN A 304 -70.01 30.54 -10.89
N PRO A 305 -70.56 31.72 -10.53
CA PRO A 305 -71.63 31.78 -9.56
C PRO A 305 -72.98 31.68 -10.29
N SER A 306 -73.58 30.51 -10.37
CA SER A 306 -74.99 30.35 -10.57
C SER A 306 -75.48 28.93 -10.36
N THR A 307 -76.05 28.60 -9.26
CA THR A 307 -77.44 28.09 -9.12
C THR A 307 -77.68 27.75 -7.68
N ARG A 308 -78.56 28.62 -7.08
CA ARG A 308 -79.32 28.29 -5.89
C ARG A 308 -80.32 27.23 -6.24
N SER A 309 -80.44 26.22 -5.44
CA SER A 309 -81.82 25.84 -4.95
C SER A 309 -81.66 24.88 -3.76
N ALA A 310 -82.55 25.18 -2.83
CA ALA A 310 -82.77 24.58 -1.53
C ALA A 310 -83.14 23.09 -1.62
N SER A 311 -82.85 22.36 -0.55
CA SER A 311 -83.86 21.64 0.21
C SER A 311 -83.22 21.07 1.50
N LEU A 312 -83.92 21.46 2.57
CA LEU A 312 -83.89 20.87 3.90
C LEU A 312 -84.22 19.38 3.87
N THR A 313 -83.62 18.55 4.73
CA THR A 313 -84.30 17.84 5.85
C THR A 313 -83.26 16.94 6.58
N ARG A 314 -83.17 17.17 7.85
CA ARG A 314 -83.18 16.31 9.04
C ARG A 314 -83.02 14.79 8.83
N TYR A 315 -82.03 14.13 9.39
CA TYR A 315 -82.09 13.49 10.74
C TYR A 315 -80.66 13.35 11.25
#